data_6a8f72afc1ed0a5677b95890e0bd3d0d
#
_entry.id   6a8f72afc1ed0a5677b95890e0bd3d0d
#
_cell.length_a   1.000
_cell.length_b   1.000
_cell.length_c   1.000
_cell.angle_alpha   90.00
_cell.angle_beta   90.00
_cell.angle_gamma   90.00
#
_symmetry.space_group_name_H-M   'P 1'
#
loop_
_entity.id
_entity.type
_entity.pdbx_description
1 polymer ?
#
loop_
_entity_poly.entity_id
_entity_poly.type
_entity_poly.pdbx_seq_one_letter_code
_entity_poly.pdbx_strand_id
1 'polypeptide(L)'
;MSVLSRRSFLGGATLGAAALAGSPIAAFASTKVPAKWDETTSFLIIGTGFAGLAAALEAHGLGMKANEIMVVDKMPTAGGNSIINGGAVAAAGTDMQKAEGIKDNPDLLFADIVKAGGGLAHPSLARRIADESVENFYWLRDKIGVKFKAVTFHGGHSVKRSHAVTNNSGSGFINPMLAKLKEYGIEPRLRTIVDEIIVDENNCVLGVKARVNYRYGREKSGKVTYIRATKGVLLASGGFSNNVKMRMSHDPRLNEKFDSTNHPGATGEMIQEAQMIGANTIQMDWIQMGPWTSPDEKGFGLAPLFVESALGYGPMIDPVTAKRFIQE
;
A
#
# COMPACT_ATOMS: atom_id res chain seq x y z
N MET A 1 -31.71 7.77 46.40
CA MET A 1 -30.73 7.74 45.26
C MET A 1 -29.63 8.73 45.60
N SER A 2 -28.47 8.23 46.05
CA SER A 2 -27.33 9.08 46.41
C SER A 2 -26.54 9.45 45.16
N VAL A 3 -26.44 10.73 44.90
CA VAL A 3 -25.65 11.28 43.79
C VAL A 3 -24.16 11.15 44.15
N LEU A 4 -23.42 10.31 43.43
CA LEU A 4 -21.97 10.21 43.58
C LEU A 4 -21.33 11.54 43.16
N SER A 5 -20.55 12.14 44.05
CA SER A 5 -19.89 13.43 43.79
C SER A 5 -18.71 13.27 42.83
N ARG A 6 -18.36 14.32 42.07
CA ARG A 6 -17.18 14.34 41.17
C ARG A 6 -15.83 13.98 41.82
N ARG A 7 -15.74 14.19 43.17
CA ARG A 7 -14.56 13.81 43.97
C ARG A 7 -14.42 12.31 44.16
N SER A 8 -15.52 11.56 44.24
CA SER A 8 -15.51 10.09 44.35
C SER A 8 -15.10 9.42 43.04
N PHE A 9 -15.38 10.06 41.89
CA PHE A 9 -14.94 9.56 40.58
C PHE A 9 -13.43 9.72 40.38
N LEU A 10 -12.85 10.84 40.80
CA LEU A 10 -11.40 11.10 40.68
C LEU A 10 -10.56 10.23 41.61
N GLY A 11 -11.08 9.87 42.81
CA GLY A 11 -10.40 8.93 43.72
C GLY A 11 -10.37 7.49 43.21
N GLY A 12 -11.38 7.08 42.41
CA GLY A 12 -11.40 5.76 41.75
C GLY A 12 -10.47 5.66 40.55
N ALA A 13 -10.26 6.79 39.83
CA ALA A 13 -9.40 6.83 38.69
C ALA A 13 -7.89 6.71 39.03
N THR A 14 -7.48 7.21 40.19
CA THR A 14 -6.09 7.12 40.65
C THR A 14 -5.71 5.71 41.12
N LEU A 15 -6.63 4.95 41.66
CA LEU A 15 -6.40 3.52 42.02
C LEU A 15 -6.41 2.61 40.77
N GLY A 16 -7.17 2.97 39.72
CA GLY A 16 -7.16 2.26 38.44
C GLY A 16 -5.86 2.48 37.65
N ALA A 17 -5.25 3.66 37.72
CA ALA A 17 -4.01 3.97 37.03
C ALA A 17 -2.80 3.26 37.66
N ALA A 18 -2.79 3.07 38.99
CA ALA A 18 -1.72 2.33 39.66
C ALA A 18 -1.80 0.80 39.42
N ALA A 19 -3.01 0.27 39.15
CA ALA A 19 -3.17 -1.15 38.79
C ALA A 19 -2.79 -1.46 37.35
N LEU A 20 -2.83 -0.48 36.45
CA LEU A 20 -2.39 -0.62 35.03
C LEU A 20 -0.88 -0.52 34.89
N ALA A 21 -0.17 0.15 35.80
CA ALA A 21 1.30 0.24 35.78
C ALA A 21 2.02 -1.06 36.18
N GLY A 22 1.31 -2.04 36.69
CA GLY A 22 1.84 -3.35 37.07
C GLY A 22 1.29 -4.53 36.25
N SER A 23 0.41 -4.27 35.27
CA SER A 23 0.01 -5.33 34.36
C SER A 23 1.20 -5.69 33.49
N PRO A 24 1.59 -6.97 33.38
CA PRO A 24 2.57 -7.36 32.37
C PRO A 24 2.00 -6.91 31.02
N ILE A 25 2.79 -6.18 30.24
CA ILE A 25 2.51 -5.94 28.83
C ILE A 25 2.05 -7.28 28.30
N ALA A 26 0.82 -7.37 27.80
CA ALA A 26 0.29 -8.62 27.27
C ALA A 26 1.35 -9.15 26.30
N ALA A 27 1.95 -10.28 26.64
CA ALA A 27 2.94 -10.91 25.79
C ALA A 27 2.21 -11.18 24.48
N PHE A 28 2.56 -10.46 23.42
CA PHE A 28 2.07 -10.75 22.09
C PHE A 28 2.33 -12.23 21.87
N ALA A 29 1.34 -12.95 21.33
CA ALA A 29 1.44 -14.39 21.19
C ALA A 29 2.68 -14.68 20.35
N SER A 30 3.73 -15.22 20.99
CA SER A 30 4.89 -15.69 20.24
C SER A 30 4.39 -16.77 19.30
N THR A 31 4.62 -16.58 18.02
CA THR A 31 4.26 -17.59 17.05
C THR A 31 5.13 -18.82 17.28
N LYS A 32 4.57 -20.02 17.08
CA LYS A 32 5.35 -21.23 17.28
C LYS A 32 6.47 -21.30 16.24
N VAL A 33 7.70 -21.09 16.69
CA VAL A 33 8.88 -21.25 15.81
C VAL A 33 8.93 -22.70 15.31
N PRO A 34 9.03 -22.95 14.01
CA PRO A 34 9.06 -24.30 13.46
C PRO A 34 10.34 -25.02 13.89
N ALA A 35 10.23 -26.32 14.13
CA ALA A 35 11.41 -27.15 14.46
C ALA A 35 12.43 -27.20 13.29
N LYS A 36 11.96 -26.97 12.06
CA LYS A 36 12.77 -26.94 10.84
C LYS A 36 12.22 -25.91 9.88
N TRP A 37 13.10 -25.16 9.28
CA TRP A 37 12.80 -24.28 8.14
C TRP A 37 12.98 -25.05 6.84
N ASP A 38 12.04 -24.94 5.92
CA ASP A 38 12.09 -25.61 4.62
C ASP A 38 13.00 -24.85 3.64
N GLU A 39 12.98 -23.51 3.73
CA GLU A 39 13.76 -22.63 2.88
C GLU A 39 14.37 -21.49 3.71
N THR A 40 15.44 -20.88 3.19
CA THR A 40 16.10 -19.74 3.81
C THR A 40 16.46 -18.72 2.74
N THR A 41 16.20 -17.45 3.04
CA THR A 41 16.65 -16.28 2.26
C THR A 41 17.23 -15.24 3.20
N SER A 42 17.97 -14.27 2.68
CA SER A 42 18.40 -13.13 3.50
C SER A 42 17.26 -12.10 3.63
N PHE A 43 16.62 -11.74 2.53
CA PHE A 43 15.58 -10.73 2.47
C PHE A 43 14.33 -11.29 1.78
N LEU A 44 13.23 -11.36 2.53
CA LEU A 44 11.93 -11.80 2.02
C LEU A 44 11.04 -10.58 1.78
N ILE A 45 10.50 -10.48 0.58
CA ILE A 45 9.60 -9.41 0.17
C ILE A 45 8.23 -10.00 -0.14
N ILE A 46 7.19 -9.52 0.51
CA ILE A 46 5.81 -10.00 0.36
C ILE A 46 5.01 -9.00 -0.46
N GLY A 47 4.77 -9.30 -1.71
CA GLY A 47 4.04 -8.48 -2.69
C GLY A 47 4.90 -8.02 -3.85
N THR A 48 4.30 -8.01 -5.05
CA THR A 48 4.94 -7.62 -6.32
C THR A 48 4.43 -6.30 -6.87
N GLY A 49 3.83 -5.45 -6.02
CA GLY A 49 3.50 -4.07 -6.35
C GLY A 49 4.75 -3.18 -6.43
N PHE A 50 4.57 -1.87 -6.63
CA PHE A 50 5.68 -0.91 -6.70
C PHE A 50 6.69 -1.06 -5.57
N ALA A 51 6.22 -1.10 -4.32
CA ALA A 51 7.09 -1.14 -3.15
C ALA A 51 7.96 -2.41 -3.13
N GLY A 52 7.36 -3.58 -3.41
CA GLY A 52 8.09 -4.85 -3.39
C GLY A 52 9.11 -4.97 -4.51
N LEU A 53 8.73 -4.59 -5.73
CA LEU A 53 9.66 -4.63 -6.86
C LEU A 53 10.79 -3.60 -6.72
N ALA A 54 10.47 -2.37 -6.27
CA ALA A 54 11.49 -1.35 -6.02
C ALA A 54 12.47 -1.78 -4.93
N ALA A 55 11.98 -2.38 -3.85
CA ALA A 55 12.83 -2.88 -2.77
C ALA A 55 13.78 -4.00 -3.25
N ALA A 56 13.30 -4.91 -4.10
CA ALA A 56 14.14 -5.97 -4.65
C ALA A 56 15.23 -5.42 -5.59
N LEU A 57 14.86 -4.46 -6.45
CA LEU A 57 15.80 -3.79 -7.36
C LEU A 57 16.86 -2.99 -6.59
N GLU A 58 16.44 -2.25 -5.59
CA GLU A 58 17.35 -1.42 -4.77
C GLU A 58 18.25 -2.29 -3.90
N ALA A 59 17.73 -3.33 -3.26
CA ALA A 59 18.54 -4.27 -2.48
C ALA A 59 19.65 -4.91 -3.33
N HIS A 60 19.34 -5.28 -4.58
CA HIS A 60 20.35 -5.78 -5.51
C HIS A 60 21.33 -4.68 -5.93
N GLY A 61 20.85 -3.46 -6.20
CA GLY A 61 21.67 -2.30 -6.52
C GLY A 61 22.67 -1.94 -5.42
N LEU A 62 22.30 -2.18 -4.16
CA LEU A 62 23.14 -2.01 -2.98
C LEU A 62 24.07 -3.20 -2.70
N GLY A 63 24.16 -4.18 -3.61
CA GLY A 63 25.11 -5.29 -3.57
C GLY A 63 24.60 -6.60 -2.99
N MET A 64 23.29 -6.72 -2.70
CA MET A 64 22.70 -7.97 -2.29
C MET A 64 22.66 -8.93 -3.48
N LYS A 65 23.05 -10.20 -3.29
CA LYS A 65 23.02 -11.18 -4.38
C LYS A 65 21.59 -11.60 -4.71
N ALA A 66 21.33 -11.93 -5.96
CA ALA A 66 20.00 -12.34 -6.41
C ALA A 66 19.41 -13.51 -5.59
N ASN A 67 20.21 -14.50 -5.24
CA ASN A 67 19.81 -15.66 -4.44
C ASN A 67 19.57 -15.34 -2.94
N GLU A 68 19.90 -14.14 -2.50
CA GLU A 68 19.63 -13.65 -1.14
C GLU A 68 18.28 -12.91 -1.05
N ILE A 69 17.65 -12.60 -2.19
CA ILE A 69 16.40 -11.86 -2.30
C ILE A 69 15.29 -12.79 -2.77
N MET A 70 14.25 -12.95 -1.97
CA MET A 70 13.07 -13.71 -2.34
C MET A 70 11.86 -12.78 -2.37
N VAL A 71 11.20 -12.70 -3.53
CA VAL A 71 9.95 -11.95 -3.70
C VAL A 71 8.82 -12.96 -3.86
N VAL A 72 7.77 -12.84 -3.06
CA VAL A 72 6.59 -13.72 -3.14
C VAL A 72 5.32 -12.93 -3.36
N ASP A 73 4.35 -13.52 -4.08
CA ASP A 73 3.02 -12.95 -4.26
C ASP A 73 1.97 -14.06 -4.29
N LYS A 74 0.83 -13.82 -3.64
CA LYS A 74 -0.27 -14.79 -3.59
C LYS A 74 -1.00 -14.95 -4.91
N MET A 75 -0.93 -13.93 -5.77
CA MET A 75 -1.65 -13.92 -7.04
C MET A 75 -0.91 -14.66 -8.15
N PRO A 76 -1.62 -15.08 -9.21
CA PRO A 76 -1.01 -15.75 -10.36
C PRO A 76 -0.25 -14.79 -11.28
N THR A 77 -0.42 -13.48 -11.10
CA THR A 77 0.22 -12.40 -11.87
C THR A 77 0.83 -11.39 -10.93
N ALA A 78 1.96 -10.82 -11.32
CA ALA A 78 2.64 -9.77 -10.57
C ALA A 78 1.99 -8.40 -10.78
N GLY A 79 2.18 -7.49 -9.83
CA GLY A 79 1.87 -6.07 -9.97
C GLY A 79 0.71 -5.56 -9.11
N GLY A 80 -0.23 -6.41 -8.71
CA GLY A 80 -1.37 -6.00 -7.87
C GLY A 80 -2.07 -4.72 -8.35
N ASN A 81 -2.41 -3.81 -7.45
CA ASN A 81 -2.98 -2.50 -7.82
C ASN A 81 -2.01 -1.62 -8.61
N SER A 82 -0.72 -1.85 -8.45
CA SER A 82 0.30 -1.03 -9.12
C SER A 82 0.30 -1.21 -10.63
N ILE A 83 -0.11 -2.37 -11.16
CA ILE A 83 -0.13 -2.61 -12.60
C ILE A 83 -1.36 -2.03 -13.30
N ILE A 84 -2.47 -1.85 -12.57
CA ILE A 84 -3.77 -1.41 -13.11
C ILE A 84 -4.08 0.08 -12.87
N ASN A 85 -3.21 0.83 -12.20
CA ASN A 85 -3.40 2.26 -11.97
C ASN A 85 -3.25 3.09 -13.26
N GLY A 86 -3.54 4.39 -13.18
CA GLY A 86 -3.51 5.33 -14.33
C GLY A 86 -2.12 5.67 -14.88
N GLY A 87 -1.05 5.12 -14.31
CA GLY A 87 0.30 5.24 -14.88
C GLY A 87 0.94 6.63 -14.77
N ALA A 88 0.87 7.26 -13.61
CA ALA A 88 1.54 8.53 -13.35
C ALA A 88 2.30 8.52 -12.03
N VAL A 89 3.39 9.29 -11.94
CA VAL A 89 4.16 9.52 -10.72
C VAL A 89 4.44 11.01 -10.53
N ALA A 90 4.25 11.51 -9.31
CA ALA A 90 4.55 12.90 -8.97
C ALA A 90 6.04 13.08 -8.70
N ALA A 91 6.65 14.12 -9.30
CA ALA A 91 8.03 14.54 -9.02
C ALA A 91 8.17 16.06 -9.23
N ALA A 92 8.93 16.72 -8.37
CA ALA A 92 8.97 18.17 -8.27
C ALA A 92 10.34 18.76 -8.68
N GLY A 93 10.44 19.33 -9.88
CA GLY A 93 11.67 19.99 -10.38
C GLY A 93 12.44 19.19 -11.42
N THR A 94 11.74 18.31 -12.15
CA THR A 94 12.31 17.49 -13.23
C THR A 94 12.72 18.31 -14.47
N ASP A 95 13.53 17.71 -15.33
CA ASP A 95 13.86 18.26 -16.64
C ASP A 95 12.64 18.40 -17.55
N MET A 96 11.69 17.47 -17.48
CA MET A 96 10.43 17.55 -18.22
C MET A 96 9.60 18.79 -17.82
N GLN A 97 9.51 19.08 -16.51
CA GLN A 97 8.85 20.28 -16.02
C GLN A 97 9.57 21.55 -16.47
N LYS A 98 10.90 21.57 -16.39
CA LYS A 98 11.72 22.70 -16.85
C LYS A 98 11.54 22.98 -18.34
N ALA A 99 11.44 21.95 -19.17
CA ALA A 99 11.18 22.08 -20.60
C ALA A 99 9.83 22.72 -20.93
N GLU A 100 8.81 22.52 -20.05
CA GLU A 100 7.50 23.18 -20.15
C GLU A 100 7.42 24.54 -19.42
N GLY A 101 8.54 25.03 -18.86
CA GLY A 101 8.58 26.28 -18.09
C GLY A 101 7.90 26.19 -16.71
N ILE A 102 7.63 24.99 -16.23
CA ILE A 102 6.97 24.76 -14.93
C ILE A 102 8.02 24.94 -13.81
N LYS A 103 7.74 25.88 -12.92
CA LYS A 103 8.55 26.11 -11.72
C LYS A 103 8.01 25.26 -10.59
N ASP A 104 8.77 24.28 -10.16
CA ASP A 104 8.41 23.34 -9.10
C ASP A 104 9.66 22.95 -8.28
N ASN A 105 9.43 22.57 -7.02
CA ASN A 105 10.48 22.13 -6.11
C ASN A 105 9.91 21.25 -4.99
N PRO A 106 10.76 20.55 -4.22
CA PRO A 106 10.33 19.71 -3.12
C PRO A 106 9.50 20.42 -2.03
N ASP A 107 9.78 21.70 -1.74
CA ASP A 107 9.04 22.45 -0.71
C ASP A 107 7.59 22.69 -1.13
N LEU A 108 7.38 23.01 -2.41
CA LEU A 108 6.04 23.16 -2.95
C LEU A 108 5.26 21.84 -2.97
N LEU A 109 5.93 20.73 -3.33
CA LEU A 109 5.33 19.40 -3.26
C LEU A 109 4.97 19.01 -1.81
N PHE A 110 5.87 19.26 -0.86
CA PHE A 110 5.60 19.00 0.54
C PHE A 110 4.39 19.80 1.05
N ALA A 111 4.32 21.09 0.72
CA ALA A 111 3.18 21.93 1.10
C ALA A 111 1.85 21.42 0.52
N ASP A 112 1.86 20.97 -0.74
CA ASP A 112 0.69 20.38 -1.39
C ASP A 112 0.27 19.06 -0.72
N ILE A 113 1.22 18.17 -0.38
CA ILE A 113 0.94 16.92 0.34
C ILE A 113 0.26 17.21 1.69
N VAL A 114 0.81 18.14 2.47
CA VAL A 114 0.26 18.49 3.79
C VAL A 114 -1.13 19.11 3.64
N LYS A 115 -1.31 20.02 2.68
CA LYS A 115 -2.59 20.69 2.41
C LYS A 115 -3.66 19.68 1.94
N ALA A 116 -3.34 18.86 0.94
CA ALA A 116 -4.28 17.88 0.41
C ALA A 116 -4.65 16.81 1.44
N GLY A 117 -3.71 16.43 2.30
CA GLY A 117 -3.94 15.51 3.41
C GLY A 117 -4.61 16.14 4.64
N GLY A 118 -5.07 17.40 4.59
CA GLY A 118 -5.72 18.05 5.73
C GLY A 118 -4.84 18.15 6.99
N GLY A 119 -3.52 18.17 6.83
CA GLY A 119 -2.55 18.19 7.94
C GLY A 119 -2.34 16.83 8.62
N LEU A 120 -2.95 15.76 8.13
CA LEU A 120 -2.88 14.41 8.75
C LEU A 120 -1.69 13.59 8.27
N ALA A 121 -0.98 14.03 7.24
CA ALA A 121 0.22 13.36 6.77
C ALA A 121 1.31 13.35 7.85
N HIS A 122 2.04 12.22 7.98
CA HIS A 122 3.20 12.17 8.86
C HIS A 122 4.31 13.08 8.30
N PRO A 123 4.70 14.17 8.99
CA PRO A 123 5.51 15.22 8.36
C PRO A 123 6.86 14.73 7.82
N SER A 124 7.54 13.84 8.55
CA SER A 124 8.85 13.33 8.11
C SER A 124 8.73 12.43 6.87
N LEU A 125 7.67 11.64 6.75
CA LEU A 125 7.42 10.81 5.57
C LEU A 125 7.02 11.67 4.36
N ALA A 126 6.13 12.65 4.56
CA ALA A 126 5.74 13.59 3.52
C ALA A 126 6.95 14.38 2.99
N ARG A 127 7.83 14.83 3.90
CA ARG A 127 9.07 15.54 3.56
C ARG A 127 9.99 14.66 2.73
N ARG A 128 10.20 13.41 3.17
CA ARG A 128 11.05 12.46 2.45
C ARG A 128 10.53 12.17 1.04
N ILE A 129 9.22 11.95 0.90
CA ILE A 129 8.60 11.75 -0.41
C ILE A 129 8.85 12.94 -1.33
N ALA A 130 8.71 14.16 -0.81
CA ALA A 130 8.92 15.36 -1.60
C ALA A 130 10.39 15.52 -2.01
N ASP A 131 11.34 15.34 -1.09
CA ASP A 131 12.78 15.51 -1.33
C ASP A 131 13.33 14.49 -2.32
N GLU A 132 12.92 13.22 -2.19
CA GLU A 132 13.41 12.11 -3.02
C GLU A 132 12.61 11.95 -4.33
N SER A 133 11.57 12.75 -4.58
CA SER A 133 10.67 12.59 -5.73
C SER A 133 11.38 12.69 -7.09
N VAL A 134 12.31 13.61 -7.21
CA VAL A 134 13.09 13.85 -8.45
C VAL A 134 14.07 12.72 -8.70
N GLU A 135 14.77 12.28 -7.66
CA GLU A 135 15.71 11.15 -7.76
C GLU A 135 14.97 9.88 -8.16
N ASN A 136 13.81 9.63 -7.54
CA ASN A 136 12.96 8.50 -7.88
C ASN A 136 12.48 8.56 -9.35
N PHE A 137 12.12 9.75 -9.86
CA PHE A 137 11.76 9.93 -11.27
C PHE A 137 12.90 9.55 -12.20
N TYR A 138 14.11 10.02 -11.94
CA TYR A 138 15.28 9.70 -12.76
C TYR A 138 15.69 8.23 -12.61
N TRP A 139 15.57 7.64 -11.42
CA TRP A 139 15.78 6.21 -11.22
C TRP A 139 14.82 5.39 -12.09
N LEU A 140 13.53 5.71 -12.08
CA LEU A 140 12.52 5.04 -12.92
C LEU A 140 12.83 5.17 -14.41
N ARG A 141 13.17 6.38 -14.86
CA ARG A 141 13.44 6.66 -16.28
C ARG A 141 14.76 6.08 -16.76
N ASP A 142 15.85 6.37 -16.02
CA ASP A 142 17.20 6.18 -16.53
C ASP A 142 17.80 4.82 -16.10
N LYS A 143 17.39 4.27 -14.94
CA LYS A 143 17.87 2.97 -14.46
C LYS A 143 16.91 1.83 -14.80
N ILE A 144 15.60 2.06 -14.63
CA ILE A 144 14.58 1.04 -14.88
C ILE A 144 14.12 1.03 -16.34
N GLY A 145 14.21 2.18 -17.03
CA GLY A 145 13.82 2.30 -18.43
C GLY A 145 12.34 2.62 -18.66
N VAL A 146 11.66 3.16 -17.65
CA VAL A 146 10.28 3.64 -17.77
C VAL A 146 10.20 4.77 -18.79
N LYS A 147 9.21 4.71 -19.69
CA LYS A 147 9.01 5.73 -20.72
C LYS A 147 7.89 6.68 -20.32
N PHE A 148 8.24 7.95 -20.14
CA PHE A 148 7.31 9.03 -19.85
C PHE A 148 6.99 9.81 -21.13
N LYS A 149 5.78 10.39 -21.21
CA LYS A 149 5.31 11.14 -22.39
C LYS A 149 4.88 12.59 -22.11
N ALA A 150 4.43 12.88 -20.90
CA ALA A 150 3.87 14.19 -20.56
C ALA A 150 3.94 14.46 -19.05
N VAL A 151 3.89 15.76 -18.71
CA VAL A 151 3.65 16.22 -17.35
C VAL A 151 2.21 16.72 -17.28
N THR A 152 1.41 16.14 -16.40
CA THR A 152 -0.03 16.40 -16.28
C THR A 152 -0.37 17.04 -14.95
N PHE A 153 -1.54 17.66 -14.86
CA PHE A 153 -2.09 18.20 -13.64
C PHE A 153 -3.03 17.18 -13.00
N HIS A 154 -2.87 16.92 -11.71
CA HIS A 154 -3.81 16.12 -10.93
C HIS A 154 -4.29 16.90 -9.70
N GLY A 155 -5.44 16.54 -9.16
CA GLY A 155 -6.03 17.19 -7.98
C GLY A 155 -5.08 17.20 -6.77
N GLY A 156 -5.15 18.25 -5.98
CA GLY A 156 -4.29 18.46 -4.83
C GLY A 156 -2.91 19.07 -5.13
N HIS A 157 -2.51 19.14 -6.39
CA HIS A 157 -1.26 19.79 -6.81
C HIS A 157 -1.47 21.26 -7.18
N SER A 158 -0.53 22.13 -6.81
CA SER A 158 -0.52 23.54 -7.21
C SER A 158 0.02 23.78 -8.62
N VAL A 159 0.82 22.84 -9.14
CA VAL A 159 1.39 22.86 -10.50
C VAL A 159 1.33 21.48 -11.15
N LYS A 160 1.50 21.41 -12.47
CA LYS A 160 1.66 20.13 -13.19
C LYS A 160 2.94 19.44 -12.70
N ARG A 161 2.83 18.24 -12.14
CA ARG A 161 3.97 17.45 -11.69
C ARG A 161 3.77 15.94 -11.80
N SER A 162 2.63 15.50 -12.29
CA SER A 162 2.35 14.08 -12.51
C SER A 162 2.91 13.65 -13.86
N HIS A 163 3.97 12.86 -13.84
CA HIS A 163 4.65 12.36 -15.03
C HIS A 163 3.95 11.09 -15.51
N ALA A 164 3.24 11.20 -16.62
CA ALA A 164 2.46 10.11 -17.21
C ALA A 164 3.34 9.22 -18.09
N VAL A 165 3.21 7.89 -17.90
CA VAL A 165 3.85 6.90 -18.79
C VAL A 165 3.14 6.82 -20.14
N THR A 166 3.84 6.30 -21.15
CA THR A 166 3.37 6.29 -22.55
C THR A 166 2.06 5.55 -22.77
N ASN A 167 1.78 4.52 -21.99
CA ASN A 167 0.57 3.68 -22.13
C ASN A 167 -0.57 4.02 -21.16
N ASN A 168 -0.44 5.09 -20.35
CA ASN A 168 -1.43 5.48 -19.34
C ASN A 168 -1.85 4.35 -18.40
N SER A 169 -0.93 3.50 -18.04
CA SER A 169 -1.21 2.36 -17.14
C SER A 169 0.00 2.09 -16.24
N GLY A 170 -0.25 1.64 -15.03
CA GLY A 170 0.79 1.17 -14.12
C GLY A 170 1.67 0.06 -14.69
N SER A 171 1.19 -0.66 -15.71
CA SER A 171 2.00 -1.62 -16.47
C SER A 171 3.23 -0.99 -17.12
N GLY A 172 3.17 0.33 -17.42
CA GLY A 172 4.32 1.09 -17.91
C GLY A 172 5.47 1.23 -16.90
N PHE A 173 5.20 1.02 -15.62
CA PHE A 173 6.20 0.91 -14.54
C PHE A 173 6.55 -0.55 -14.23
N ILE A 174 5.52 -1.38 -14.00
CA ILE A 174 5.68 -2.75 -13.49
C ILE A 174 6.43 -3.62 -14.48
N ASN A 175 6.11 -3.54 -15.78
CA ASN A 175 6.78 -4.39 -16.78
C ASN A 175 8.29 -4.09 -16.91
N PRO A 176 8.76 -2.83 -16.99
CA PRO A 176 10.19 -2.55 -16.95
C PRO A 176 10.87 -3.00 -15.65
N MET A 177 10.22 -2.86 -14.49
CA MET A 177 10.76 -3.32 -13.20
C MET A 177 10.93 -4.84 -13.17
N LEU A 178 9.93 -5.59 -13.64
CA LEU A 178 10.01 -7.05 -13.76
C LEU A 178 11.09 -7.49 -14.75
N ALA A 179 11.20 -6.80 -15.87
CA ALA A 179 12.27 -7.06 -16.86
C ALA A 179 13.66 -6.85 -16.24
N LYS A 180 13.83 -5.75 -15.47
CA LYS A 180 15.09 -5.47 -14.79
C LYS A 180 15.41 -6.49 -13.69
N LEU A 181 14.43 -6.94 -12.90
CA LEU A 181 14.64 -8.04 -11.94
C LEU A 181 15.08 -9.33 -12.62
N LYS A 182 14.47 -9.65 -13.77
CA LYS A 182 14.86 -10.81 -14.56
C LYS A 182 16.30 -10.71 -15.07
N GLU A 183 16.75 -9.52 -15.51
CA GLU A 183 18.15 -9.29 -15.88
C GLU A 183 19.11 -9.58 -14.70
N TYR A 184 18.68 -9.29 -13.47
CA TYR A 184 19.43 -9.55 -12.23
C TYR A 184 19.32 -10.99 -11.74
N GLY A 185 18.53 -11.84 -12.42
CA GLY A 185 18.30 -13.23 -12.01
C GLY A 185 17.34 -13.37 -10.82
N ILE A 186 16.50 -12.36 -10.56
CA ILE A 186 15.50 -12.37 -9.50
C ILE A 186 14.14 -12.61 -10.14
N GLU A 187 13.54 -13.77 -9.88
CA GLU A 187 12.19 -14.09 -10.35
C GLU A 187 11.20 -14.10 -9.18
N PRO A 188 10.15 -13.27 -9.20
CA PRO A 188 9.11 -13.31 -8.18
C PRO A 188 8.39 -14.67 -8.18
N ARG A 189 8.27 -15.27 -7.01
CA ARG A 189 7.52 -16.51 -6.80
C ARG A 189 6.05 -16.20 -6.62
N LEU A 190 5.29 -16.30 -7.68
CA LEU A 190 3.83 -16.11 -7.68
C LEU A 190 3.12 -17.32 -7.03
N ARG A 191 1.80 -17.17 -6.78
CA ARG A 191 0.99 -18.22 -6.13
C ARG A 191 1.58 -18.67 -4.79
N THR A 192 2.15 -17.74 -4.05
CA THR A 192 2.71 -17.99 -2.73
C THR A 192 2.09 -17.02 -1.74
N ILE A 193 1.13 -17.52 -0.96
CA ILE A 193 0.48 -16.73 0.10
C ILE A 193 1.24 -16.91 1.40
N VAL A 194 1.43 -15.82 2.12
CA VAL A 194 1.94 -15.84 3.50
C VAL A 194 0.75 -15.87 4.44
N ASP A 195 0.71 -16.87 5.31
CA ASP A 195 -0.36 -17.08 6.28
C ASP A 195 -0.01 -16.53 7.67
N GLU A 196 1.29 -16.48 8.02
CA GLU A 196 1.71 -16.12 9.37
C GLU A 196 3.13 -15.53 9.35
N ILE A 197 3.35 -14.47 10.13
CA ILE A 197 4.69 -13.92 10.40
C ILE A 197 5.20 -14.59 11.66
N ILE A 198 6.37 -15.21 11.59
CA ILE A 198 6.96 -15.93 12.71
C ILE A 198 7.94 -15.03 13.44
N VAL A 199 7.70 -14.85 14.74
CA VAL A 199 8.57 -14.08 15.64
C VAL A 199 9.11 -14.95 16.76
N ASP A 200 10.24 -14.58 17.33
CA ASP A 200 10.80 -15.21 18.53
C ASP A 200 10.21 -14.60 19.83
N GLU A 201 10.70 -15.05 20.95
CA GLU A 201 10.32 -14.59 22.29
C GLU A 201 10.63 -13.10 22.56
N ASN A 202 11.55 -12.52 21.78
CA ASN A 202 11.91 -11.11 21.83
C ASN A 202 11.14 -10.26 20.81
N ASN A 203 10.13 -10.84 20.15
CA ASN A 203 9.36 -10.23 19.06
C ASN A 203 10.20 -9.88 17.81
N CYS A 204 11.35 -10.55 17.61
CA CYS A 204 12.13 -10.42 16.39
C CYS A 204 11.54 -11.31 15.29
N VAL A 205 11.32 -10.76 14.11
CA VAL A 205 10.83 -11.50 12.96
C VAL A 205 11.91 -12.46 12.45
N LEU A 206 11.60 -13.76 12.45
CA LEU A 206 12.49 -14.84 12.00
C LEU A 206 12.19 -15.29 10.57
N GLY A 207 10.96 -15.10 10.10
CA GLY A 207 10.51 -15.57 8.80
C GLY A 207 8.99 -15.69 8.73
N VAL A 208 8.50 -16.56 7.89
CA VAL A 208 7.07 -16.71 7.65
C VAL A 208 6.67 -18.18 7.47
N LYS A 209 5.39 -18.45 7.71
CA LYS A 209 4.69 -19.64 7.23
C LYS A 209 3.93 -19.25 5.96
N ALA A 210 4.20 -19.92 4.87
CA ALA A 210 3.61 -19.65 3.57
C ALA A 210 2.98 -20.91 2.97
N ARG A 211 2.15 -20.73 1.95
CA ARG A 211 1.68 -21.83 1.10
C ARG A 211 2.11 -21.59 -0.35
N VAL A 212 2.97 -22.44 -0.85
CA VAL A 212 3.48 -22.43 -2.23
C VAL A 212 2.50 -23.17 -3.14
N ASN A 213 2.33 -22.73 -4.38
CA ASN A 213 1.29 -23.19 -5.33
C ASN A 213 -0.14 -22.93 -4.84
N TYR A 214 -0.31 -21.85 -4.11
CA TYR A 214 -1.62 -21.35 -3.70
C TYR A 214 -2.47 -20.98 -4.93
N ARG A 215 -3.76 -21.25 -4.84
CA ARG A 215 -4.75 -20.85 -5.85
C ARG A 215 -5.74 -19.89 -5.22
N TYR A 216 -5.69 -18.64 -5.64
CA TYR A 216 -6.61 -17.61 -5.17
C TYR A 216 -8.07 -18.08 -5.27
N GLY A 217 -8.86 -17.83 -4.23
CA GLY A 217 -10.23 -18.34 -4.10
C GLY A 217 -10.34 -19.82 -3.66
N ARG A 218 -9.21 -20.52 -3.46
CA ARG A 218 -9.17 -21.88 -2.89
C ARG A 218 -8.34 -21.88 -1.63
N GLU A 219 -8.92 -21.45 -0.52
CA GLU A 219 -8.22 -21.17 0.74
C GLU A 219 -7.33 -22.30 1.28
N LYS A 220 -7.72 -23.56 1.06
CA LYS A 220 -6.96 -24.73 1.51
C LYS A 220 -5.89 -25.21 0.52
N SER A 221 -5.67 -24.49 -0.58
CA SER A 221 -4.70 -24.87 -1.60
C SER A 221 -3.27 -24.46 -1.22
N GLY A 222 -2.30 -25.10 -1.87
CA GLY A 222 -0.89 -24.85 -1.68
C GLY A 222 -0.24 -25.75 -0.64
N LYS A 223 1.09 -25.90 -0.75
CA LYS A 223 1.92 -26.67 0.17
C LYS A 223 2.47 -25.73 1.25
N VAL A 224 2.21 -26.03 2.51
CA VAL A 224 2.80 -25.31 3.65
C VAL A 224 4.33 -25.39 3.56
N THR A 225 4.96 -24.23 3.70
CA THR A 225 6.41 -24.04 3.59
C THR A 225 6.85 -22.99 4.61
N TYR A 226 7.81 -23.32 5.45
CA TYR A 226 8.40 -22.39 6.40
C TYR A 226 9.64 -21.74 5.79
N ILE A 227 9.59 -20.42 5.61
CA ILE A 227 10.66 -19.63 4.97
C ILE A 227 11.35 -18.78 6.03
N ARG A 228 12.63 -19.02 6.28
CA ARG A 228 13.46 -18.20 7.17
C ARG A 228 13.96 -16.97 6.42
N ALA A 229 13.87 -15.79 7.07
CA ALA A 229 14.44 -14.54 6.57
C ALA A 229 15.53 -14.05 7.53
N THR A 230 16.80 -14.08 7.12
CA THR A 230 17.91 -13.85 8.06
C THR A 230 18.24 -12.38 8.27
N LYS A 231 17.84 -11.50 7.36
CA LYS A 231 18.03 -10.03 7.47
C LYS A 231 16.72 -9.29 7.69
N GLY A 232 15.60 -9.81 7.19
CA GLY A 232 14.30 -9.18 7.41
C GLY A 232 13.22 -9.60 6.43
N VAL A 233 12.00 -9.19 6.76
CA VAL A 233 10.79 -9.37 5.94
C VAL A 233 10.22 -7.99 5.63
N LEU A 234 9.99 -7.71 4.35
CA LEU A 234 9.29 -6.50 3.91
C LEU A 234 7.83 -6.82 3.59
N LEU A 235 6.91 -6.13 4.25
CA LEU A 235 5.49 -6.16 3.94
C LEU A 235 5.19 -5.12 2.85
N ALA A 236 5.01 -5.59 1.61
CA ALA A 236 4.67 -4.80 0.43
C ALA A 236 3.34 -5.29 -0.20
N SER A 237 2.47 -5.87 0.60
CA SER A 237 1.27 -6.62 0.21
C SER A 237 0.06 -5.76 -0.18
N GLY A 238 0.18 -4.43 -0.10
CA GLY A 238 -0.90 -3.49 -0.43
C GLY A 238 -1.97 -3.38 0.67
N GLY A 239 -3.15 -2.93 0.28
CA GLY A 239 -4.26 -2.61 1.18
C GLY A 239 -5.33 -3.70 1.27
N PHE A 240 -6.53 -3.29 1.72
CA PHE A 240 -7.62 -4.21 2.08
C PHE A 240 -8.98 -3.89 1.42
N SER A 241 -8.98 -3.14 0.34
CA SER A 241 -10.21 -2.64 -0.30
C SER A 241 -11.19 -3.75 -0.76
N ASN A 242 -10.70 -4.96 -1.05
CA ASN A 242 -11.54 -6.12 -1.38
C ASN A 242 -11.94 -6.98 -0.17
N ASN A 243 -11.57 -6.61 1.04
CA ASN A 243 -12.02 -7.26 2.26
C ASN A 243 -13.19 -6.48 2.88
N VAL A 244 -14.42 -6.88 2.51
CA VAL A 244 -15.64 -6.21 2.99
C VAL A 244 -15.70 -6.16 4.52
N LYS A 245 -15.37 -7.26 5.20
CA LYS A 245 -15.39 -7.32 6.68
C LYS A 245 -14.42 -6.32 7.28
N MET A 246 -13.21 -6.23 6.72
CA MET A 246 -12.20 -5.29 7.20
C MET A 246 -12.58 -3.84 6.88
N ARG A 247 -13.18 -3.55 5.71
CA ARG A 247 -13.73 -2.21 5.43
C ARG A 247 -14.81 -1.83 6.44
N MET A 248 -15.77 -2.72 6.68
CA MET A 248 -16.87 -2.49 7.61
C MET A 248 -16.42 -2.31 9.06
N SER A 249 -15.31 -2.93 9.48
CA SER A 249 -14.77 -2.74 10.83
C SER A 249 -14.21 -1.33 11.03
N HIS A 250 -13.84 -0.64 9.96
CA HIS A 250 -13.31 0.74 9.99
C HIS A 250 -14.35 1.78 9.54
N ASP A 251 -15.23 1.43 8.60
CA ASP A 251 -16.37 2.23 8.19
C ASP A 251 -17.58 1.32 7.88
N PRO A 252 -18.55 1.19 8.81
CA PRO A 252 -19.71 0.31 8.64
C PRO A 252 -20.60 0.63 7.42
N ARG A 253 -20.46 1.84 6.83
CA ARG A 253 -21.18 2.20 5.61
C ARG A 253 -20.67 1.45 4.38
N LEU A 254 -19.39 1.03 4.38
CA LEU A 254 -18.71 0.37 3.26
C LEU A 254 -18.97 -1.15 3.25
N ASN A 255 -20.24 -1.53 3.21
CA ASN A 255 -20.70 -2.92 3.20
C ASN A 255 -20.63 -3.56 1.79
N GLU A 256 -21.25 -4.72 1.63
CA GLU A 256 -21.25 -5.50 0.39
C GLU A 256 -21.94 -4.82 -0.81
N LYS A 257 -22.67 -3.72 -0.60
CA LYS A 257 -23.27 -2.94 -1.69
C LYS A 257 -22.24 -2.09 -2.44
N PHE A 258 -21.08 -1.83 -1.80
CA PHE A 258 -19.97 -1.12 -2.42
C PHE A 258 -18.98 -2.14 -2.99
N ASP A 259 -18.74 -2.05 -4.27
CA ASP A 259 -17.70 -2.84 -4.93
C ASP A 259 -16.35 -2.14 -4.85
N SER A 260 -15.29 -2.81 -5.30
CA SER A 260 -13.94 -2.27 -5.31
C SER A 260 -13.34 -2.37 -6.71
N THR A 261 -12.80 -1.27 -7.21
CA THR A 261 -12.04 -1.23 -8.47
C THR A 261 -10.60 -1.72 -8.31
N ASN A 262 -10.19 -2.06 -7.09
CA ASN A 262 -8.85 -2.56 -6.81
C ASN A 262 -8.67 -4.01 -7.27
N HIS A 263 -7.40 -4.40 -7.42
CA HIS A 263 -7.03 -5.77 -7.71
C HIS A 263 -7.62 -6.74 -6.66
N PRO A 264 -8.19 -7.89 -7.06
CA PRO A 264 -8.85 -8.83 -6.13
C PRO A 264 -7.98 -9.26 -4.95
N GLY A 265 -6.66 -9.28 -5.12
CA GLY A 265 -5.70 -9.60 -4.08
C GLY A 265 -5.55 -8.55 -2.96
N ALA A 266 -6.23 -7.40 -3.03
CA ALA A 266 -6.16 -6.36 -1.99
C ALA A 266 -7.08 -6.71 -0.79
N THR A 267 -6.70 -7.69 0.00
CA THR A 267 -7.52 -8.33 1.05
C THR A 267 -6.96 -8.15 2.47
N GLY A 268 -5.77 -7.54 2.63
CA GLY A 268 -5.25 -7.02 3.89
C GLY A 268 -4.74 -8.05 4.90
N GLU A 269 -4.49 -9.30 4.52
CA GLU A 269 -4.05 -10.35 5.45
C GLU A 269 -2.76 -9.95 6.18
N MET A 270 -1.79 -9.38 5.47
CA MET A 270 -0.52 -9.00 6.10
C MET A 270 -0.64 -7.79 7.03
N ILE A 271 -1.65 -6.95 6.87
CA ILE A 271 -1.95 -5.90 7.84
C ILE A 271 -2.42 -6.56 9.15
N GLN A 272 -3.32 -7.54 9.06
CA GLN A 272 -3.81 -8.28 10.23
C GLN A 272 -2.68 -9.07 10.90
N GLU A 273 -1.85 -9.77 10.12
CA GLU A 273 -0.70 -10.50 10.65
C GLU A 273 0.31 -9.58 11.35
N ALA A 274 0.57 -8.39 10.79
CA ALA A 274 1.43 -7.40 11.44
C ALA A 274 0.83 -6.91 12.77
N GLN A 275 -0.49 -6.69 12.83
CA GLN A 275 -1.17 -6.33 14.08
C GLN A 275 -1.09 -7.45 15.13
N MET A 276 -1.19 -8.71 14.72
CA MET A 276 -1.08 -9.86 15.62
C MET A 276 0.27 -9.94 16.31
N ILE A 277 1.33 -9.47 15.68
CA ILE A 277 2.69 -9.39 16.26
C ILE A 277 3.02 -8.01 16.87
N GLY A 278 2.02 -7.12 17.00
CA GLY A 278 2.14 -5.85 17.73
C GLY A 278 2.40 -4.62 16.89
N ALA A 279 2.29 -4.67 15.57
CA ALA A 279 2.38 -3.47 14.74
C ALA A 279 1.17 -2.54 14.97
N ASN A 280 1.45 -1.24 15.06
CA ASN A 280 0.41 -0.23 15.10
C ASN A 280 -0.11 0.09 13.69
N THR A 281 -1.40 0.45 13.64
CA THR A 281 -2.04 0.99 12.44
C THR A 281 -2.55 2.40 12.71
N ILE A 282 -2.55 3.23 11.68
CA ILE A 282 -3.05 4.61 11.76
C ILE A 282 -4.00 4.86 10.61
N GLN A 283 -5.01 5.71 10.82
CA GLN A 283 -5.91 6.23 9.80
C GLN A 283 -6.61 5.13 8.97
N MET A 284 -6.95 4.00 9.62
CA MET A 284 -7.56 2.86 8.93
C MET A 284 -8.99 3.13 8.45
N ASP A 285 -9.65 4.13 9.00
CA ASP A 285 -10.97 4.65 8.62
C ASP A 285 -10.91 5.59 7.40
N TRP A 286 -9.73 6.01 6.97
CA TRP A 286 -9.53 6.84 5.77
C TRP A 286 -9.50 5.98 4.52
N ILE A 287 -10.67 5.43 4.17
CA ILE A 287 -10.85 4.61 2.97
C ILE A 287 -11.31 5.51 1.84
N GLN A 288 -10.51 5.61 0.79
CA GLN A 288 -10.86 6.43 -0.37
C GLN A 288 -12.05 5.83 -1.13
N MET A 289 -13.07 6.64 -1.30
CA MET A 289 -14.21 6.37 -2.17
C MET A 289 -14.01 7.10 -3.49
N GLY A 290 -14.42 6.45 -4.59
CA GLY A 290 -14.37 7.07 -5.91
C GLY A 290 -15.50 6.55 -6.79
N PRO A 291 -16.21 7.41 -7.51
CA PRO A 291 -17.29 7.02 -8.41
C PRO A 291 -16.74 6.52 -9.77
N TRP A 292 -15.93 5.46 -9.74
CA TRP A 292 -15.26 4.92 -10.92
C TRP A 292 -16.13 4.04 -11.79
N THR A 293 -17.25 3.54 -11.24
CA THR A 293 -18.15 2.61 -11.92
C THR A 293 -19.61 2.91 -11.57
N SER A 294 -20.51 2.56 -12.49
CA SER A 294 -21.95 2.57 -12.22
C SER A 294 -22.36 1.45 -11.23
N PRO A 295 -23.42 1.62 -10.44
CA PRO A 295 -23.88 0.60 -9.49
C PRO A 295 -24.22 -0.77 -10.09
N ASP A 296 -24.51 -0.83 -11.39
CA ASP A 296 -24.81 -2.04 -12.16
C ASP A 296 -23.56 -2.69 -12.78
N GLU A 297 -22.42 -2.01 -12.76
CA GLU A 297 -21.11 -2.56 -13.13
C GLU A 297 -20.41 -3.16 -11.92
N LYS A 298 -19.60 -4.20 -12.15
CA LYS A 298 -18.84 -4.87 -11.10
C LYS A 298 -17.34 -4.60 -11.26
N GLY A 299 -16.66 -4.50 -10.12
CA GLY A 299 -15.20 -4.38 -10.08
C GLY A 299 -14.70 -3.09 -10.72
N PHE A 300 -13.84 -3.22 -11.72
CA PHE A 300 -13.17 -2.07 -12.36
C PHE A 300 -14.07 -1.27 -13.31
N GLY A 301 -15.24 -1.78 -13.67
CA GLY A 301 -16.15 -1.18 -14.64
C GLY A 301 -15.64 -1.25 -16.09
N LEU A 302 -16.48 -0.76 -17.04
CA LEU A 302 -16.19 -0.82 -18.45
C LEU A 302 -15.35 0.36 -18.94
N ALA A 303 -15.48 1.53 -18.32
CA ALA A 303 -14.85 2.76 -18.78
C ALA A 303 -14.38 3.68 -17.62
N PRO A 304 -13.51 3.20 -16.70
CA PRO A 304 -13.10 3.97 -15.51
C PRO A 304 -12.42 5.29 -15.87
N LEU A 305 -11.60 5.34 -16.92
CA LEU A 305 -10.94 6.57 -17.38
C LEU A 305 -11.94 7.59 -17.94
N PHE A 306 -13.04 7.15 -18.54
CA PHE A 306 -14.10 8.03 -18.98
C PHE A 306 -14.84 8.65 -17.81
N VAL A 307 -15.14 7.86 -16.78
CA VAL A 307 -15.79 8.34 -15.56
C VAL A 307 -14.88 9.34 -14.83
N GLU A 308 -13.59 9.06 -14.72
CA GLU A 308 -12.62 10.00 -14.15
C GLU A 308 -12.58 11.33 -14.92
N SER A 309 -12.55 11.26 -16.25
CA SER A 309 -12.57 12.46 -17.09
C SER A 309 -13.88 13.23 -16.97
N ALA A 310 -15.01 12.55 -16.89
CA ALA A 310 -16.31 13.18 -16.71
C ALA A 310 -16.41 13.92 -15.37
N LEU A 311 -15.86 13.35 -14.31
CA LEU A 311 -15.76 13.98 -12.98
C LEU A 311 -14.84 15.21 -12.99
N GLY A 312 -13.73 15.16 -13.71
CA GLY A 312 -12.78 16.26 -13.78
C GLY A 312 -13.22 17.44 -14.67
N TYR A 313 -14.18 17.23 -15.58
CA TYR A 313 -14.58 18.22 -16.59
C TYR A 313 -16.09 18.43 -16.73
N GLY A 314 -16.90 17.64 -16.06
CA GLY A 314 -18.36 17.70 -16.12
C GLY A 314 -18.98 18.09 -14.78
N PRO A 315 -20.13 18.82 -14.79
CA PRO A 315 -20.83 19.16 -13.56
C PRO A 315 -21.50 17.92 -12.94
N MET A 316 -21.36 17.73 -11.63
CA MET A 316 -22.09 16.70 -10.88
C MET A 316 -23.49 17.23 -10.52
N ILE A 317 -24.50 16.57 -11.04
CA ILE A 317 -25.91 16.98 -10.91
C ILE A 317 -26.68 15.91 -10.13
N ASP A 318 -27.40 16.32 -9.09
CA ASP A 318 -28.38 15.47 -8.42
C ASP A 318 -29.52 15.13 -9.40
N PRO A 319 -29.74 13.86 -9.72
CA PRO A 319 -30.74 13.43 -10.73
C PRO A 319 -32.18 13.71 -10.30
N VAL A 320 -32.45 13.91 -8.99
CA VAL A 320 -33.78 14.21 -8.47
C VAL A 320 -34.09 15.70 -8.58
N THR A 321 -33.15 16.55 -8.22
CA THR A 321 -33.35 18.00 -8.17
C THR A 321 -32.88 18.74 -9.42
N ALA A 322 -32.11 18.06 -10.27
CA ALA A 322 -31.43 18.62 -11.44
C ALA A 322 -30.48 19.79 -11.09
N LYS A 323 -30.01 19.85 -9.84
CA LYS A 323 -29.13 20.90 -9.35
C LYS A 323 -27.72 20.37 -9.14
N ARG A 324 -26.73 21.20 -9.45
CA ARG A 324 -25.34 20.97 -9.07
C ARG A 324 -25.23 20.99 -7.55
N PHE A 325 -24.57 19.99 -6.95
CA PHE A 325 -24.50 19.83 -5.49
C PHE A 325 -23.07 19.87 -4.93
N ILE A 326 -22.07 19.90 -5.79
CA ILE A 326 -20.65 19.98 -5.42
C ILE A 326 -19.91 20.82 -6.45
N GLN A 327 -18.79 21.39 -6.06
CA GLN A 327 -17.83 22.00 -6.96
C GLN A 327 -16.75 20.94 -7.26
N GLU A 328 -16.66 20.54 -8.49
CA GLU A 328 -15.72 19.54 -9.01
C GLU A 328 -14.29 20.06 -9.12
#